data_a1d15c1320c94322c590243105b6e8c2
#
_entry.id   a1d15c1320c94322c590243105b6e8c2
#
_cell.length_a   1.000
_cell.length_b   1.000
_cell.length_c   1.000
_cell.angle_alpha   90.00
_cell.angle_beta   90.00
_cell.angle_gamma   90.00
#
_symmetry.space_group_name_H-M   'P 1'
#
loop_
_entity.id
_entity.type
_entity.pdbx_description
1 polymer ?
#
loop_
_entity_poly.entity_id
_entity_poly.type
_entity_poly.pdbx_seq_one_letter_code
_entity_poly.pdbx_strand_id
1 'polypeptide(L)'
;LEFYGAAGNAGPAIYQISQLFDSHPEGVMLAGLEHLDDRYLHAINYAPKSGRGIYPKMVIVGDIIGNDDATISKYIEEVKKIAIAGNGDTFVAKTPEARHQYWAERSKTSAISKHTNAFKLNEDVVIPLDKIGEYTDACELFNICCSIRNKLEMLNAVATYLGGPIKLGKLAVSSEGYTEKELLAQKLPLAMALLRKVHDEWEYVLNHLHTPAKEALEALEQLGRRCESKLPENL
;
A
#
# COMPACT_ATOMS: atom_id res chain seq x y z
N LEU A 1 -13.97 -11.27 5.42
CA LEU A 1 -13.40 -10.55 6.57
C LEU A 1 -12.66 -9.32 6.04
N GLU A 2 -12.83 -8.18 6.68
CA GLU A 2 -12.08 -6.95 6.39
C GLU A 2 -11.23 -6.59 7.61
N PHE A 3 -9.91 -6.54 7.48
CA PHE A 3 -8.97 -6.21 8.54
C PHE A 3 -8.41 -4.80 8.38
N TYR A 4 -8.21 -4.10 9.51
CA TYR A 4 -7.82 -2.71 9.58
C TYR A 4 -6.56 -2.52 10.44
N GLY A 5 -5.82 -1.45 10.17
CA GLY A 5 -4.56 -1.16 10.86
C GLY A 5 -3.35 -1.75 10.12
N ALA A 6 -2.37 -2.30 10.85
CA ALA A 6 -1.19 -2.90 10.23
C ALA A 6 -1.50 -4.26 9.58
N ALA A 7 -0.83 -4.57 8.47
CA ALA A 7 -1.00 -5.86 7.78
C ALA A 7 -0.67 -7.06 8.71
N GLY A 8 0.33 -6.90 9.57
CA GLY A 8 0.71 -7.92 10.56
C GLY A 8 -0.39 -8.29 11.57
N ASN A 9 -1.42 -7.44 11.75
CA ASN A 9 -2.54 -7.75 12.64
C ASN A 9 -3.44 -8.87 12.08
N ALA A 10 -3.53 -9.02 10.78
CA ALA A 10 -4.34 -10.05 10.14
C ALA A 10 -3.66 -11.44 10.13
N GLY A 11 -2.32 -11.49 10.16
CA GLY A 11 -1.55 -12.73 10.14
C GLY A 11 -1.94 -13.72 11.26
N PRO A 12 -1.96 -13.29 12.53
CA PRO A 12 -2.41 -14.14 13.62
C PRO A 12 -3.85 -14.65 13.46
N ALA A 13 -4.74 -13.84 12.88
CA ALA A 13 -6.12 -14.24 12.64
C ALA A 13 -6.20 -15.33 11.55
N ILE A 14 -5.44 -15.21 10.47
CA ILE A 14 -5.35 -16.23 9.42
C ILE A 14 -4.87 -17.56 10.02
N TYR A 15 -3.82 -17.53 10.81
CA TYR A 15 -3.28 -18.70 11.49
C TYR A 15 -4.30 -19.34 12.42
N GLN A 16 -4.97 -18.57 13.28
CA GLN A 16 -5.98 -19.07 14.21
C GLN A 16 -7.20 -19.66 13.48
N ILE A 17 -7.64 -19.04 12.38
CA ILE A 17 -8.72 -19.60 11.56
C ILE A 17 -8.30 -20.94 10.96
N SER A 18 -7.10 -21.06 10.41
CA SER A 18 -6.60 -22.32 9.90
C SER A 18 -6.57 -23.40 11.00
N GLN A 19 -5.98 -23.07 12.17
CA GLN A 19 -5.92 -23.99 13.30
C GLN A 19 -7.28 -24.46 13.82
N LEU A 20 -8.30 -23.61 13.75
CA LEU A 20 -9.68 -23.96 14.11
C LEU A 20 -10.21 -25.13 13.29
N PHE A 21 -9.81 -25.23 12.02
CA PHE A 21 -10.25 -26.28 11.10
C PHE A 21 -9.24 -27.43 10.94
N ASP A 22 -7.95 -27.23 11.25
CA ASP A 22 -6.90 -28.26 11.21
C ASP A 22 -7.16 -29.37 12.25
N SER A 23 -7.91 -29.09 13.31
CA SER A 23 -8.39 -30.09 14.26
C SER A 23 -9.40 -31.10 13.66
N HIS A 24 -9.77 -30.92 12.38
CA HIS A 24 -10.69 -31.74 11.62
C HIS A 24 -12.03 -31.94 12.36
N PRO A 25 -12.73 -30.83 12.66
CA PRO A 25 -14.01 -30.93 13.37
C PRO A 25 -15.02 -31.73 12.52
N GLU A 26 -15.73 -32.65 13.18
CA GLU A 26 -16.71 -33.49 12.47
C GLU A 26 -17.78 -32.63 11.78
N GLY A 27 -18.00 -32.91 10.51
CA GLY A 27 -19.09 -32.34 9.74
C GLY A 27 -18.89 -30.93 9.21
N VAL A 28 -17.69 -30.32 9.40
CA VAL A 28 -17.37 -28.99 8.87
C VAL A 28 -15.93 -28.89 8.43
N MET A 29 -15.66 -28.13 7.36
CA MET A 29 -14.30 -27.88 6.88
C MET A 29 -14.17 -26.47 6.28
N LEU A 30 -12.95 -25.93 6.32
CA LEU A 30 -12.56 -24.75 5.57
C LEU A 30 -12.19 -25.18 4.15
N ALA A 31 -13.02 -24.82 3.16
CA ALA A 31 -12.81 -25.24 1.77
C ALA A 31 -11.85 -24.33 1.00
N GLY A 32 -11.63 -23.13 1.48
CA GLY A 32 -10.68 -22.17 0.92
C GLY A 32 -10.55 -20.96 1.82
N LEU A 33 -9.34 -20.38 1.81
CA LEU A 33 -9.06 -19.13 2.53
C LEU A 33 -8.02 -18.37 1.70
N GLU A 34 -8.41 -17.23 1.14
CA GLU A 34 -7.53 -16.39 0.32
C GLU A 34 -7.48 -14.98 0.89
N HIS A 35 -6.31 -14.35 0.85
CA HIS A 35 -6.16 -12.98 1.26
C HIS A 35 -5.94 -12.04 0.06
N LEU A 36 -6.46 -10.83 0.18
CA LEU A 36 -6.30 -9.74 -0.77
C LEU A 36 -5.66 -8.58 -0.01
N ASP A 37 -4.47 -8.15 -0.42
CA ASP A 37 -3.77 -7.04 0.21
C ASP A 37 -4.34 -5.68 -0.21
N ASP A 38 -3.94 -4.61 0.46
CA ASP A 38 -4.43 -3.26 0.19
C ASP A 38 -4.12 -2.77 -1.23
N ARG A 39 -2.99 -3.15 -1.81
CA ARG A 39 -2.64 -2.78 -3.19
C ARG A 39 -3.57 -3.42 -4.20
N TYR A 40 -3.85 -4.71 -3.99
CA TYR A 40 -4.85 -5.41 -4.80
C TYR A 40 -6.23 -4.77 -4.65
N LEU A 41 -6.64 -4.49 -3.43
CA LEU A 41 -7.94 -3.87 -3.13
C LEU A 41 -8.07 -2.50 -3.82
N HIS A 42 -7.04 -1.66 -3.78
CA HIS A 42 -7.02 -0.39 -4.50
C HIS A 42 -7.05 -0.59 -6.02
N ALA A 43 -6.29 -1.54 -6.56
CA ALA A 43 -6.25 -1.81 -8.00
C ALA A 43 -7.59 -2.24 -8.58
N ILE A 44 -8.41 -2.98 -7.81
CA ILE A 44 -9.74 -3.43 -8.23
C ILE A 44 -10.86 -2.46 -7.88
N ASN A 45 -10.54 -1.31 -7.24
CA ASN A 45 -11.51 -0.37 -6.67
C ASN A 45 -12.51 -1.10 -5.73
N TYR A 46 -11.96 -1.86 -4.79
CA TYR A 46 -12.77 -2.60 -3.82
C TYR A 46 -13.70 -1.66 -3.04
N ALA A 47 -14.96 -2.04 -2.92
CA ALA A 47 -15.93 -1.30 -2.11
C ALA A 47 -16.01 -1.93 -0.71
N PRO A 48 -15.47 -1.27 0.35
CA PRO A 48 -15.57 -1.77 1.71
C PRO A 48 -17.02 -1.99 2.12
N LYS A 49 -17.28 -3.09 2.81
CA LYS A 49 -18.61 -3.44 3.31
C LYS A 49 -18.84 -2.93 4.73
N SER A 50 -17.76 -2.63 5.44
CA SER A 50 -17.80 -2.04 6.77
C SER A 50 -18.22 -0.58 6.75
N GLY A 51 -18.98 -0.17 7.76
CA GLY A 51 -19.34 1.24 8.00
C GLY A 51 -18.25 2.09 8.66
N ARG A 52 -17.00 1.60 8.77
CA ARG A 52 -15.90 2.30 9.47
C ARG A 52 -15.42 3.59 8.76
N GLY A 53 -15.76 3.81 7.50
CA GLY A 53 -15.32 4.99 6.74
C GLY A 53 -13.83 5.02 6.39
N ILE A 54 -13.11 3.92 6.64
CA ILE A 54 -11.70 3.74 6.29
C ILE A 54 -11.53 2.52 5.40
N TYR A 55 -10.44 2.49 4.64
CA TYR A 55 -10.15 1.40 3.71
C TYR A 55 -9.50 0.22 4.46
N PRO A 56 -9.91 -1.03 4.20
CA PRO A 56 -9.29 -2.18 4.84
C PRO A 56 -7.86 -2.37 4.34
N LYS A 57 -6.96 -2.76 5.25
CA LYS A 57 -5.57 -3.10 4.93
C LYS A 57 -5.46 -4.49 4.29
N MET A 58 -6.40 -5.37 4.62
CA MET A 58 -6.45 -6.73 4.09
C MET A 58 -7.90 -7.23 4.07
N VAL A 59 -8.26 -7.94 3.03
CA VAL A 59 -9.53 -8.68 2.95
C VAL A 59 -9.22 -10.17 2.85
N ILE A 60 -9.93 -10.97 3.63
CA ILE A 60 -9.87 -12.42 3.56
C ILE A 60 -11.21 -12.94 3.06
N VAL A 61 -11.18 -13.75 2.01
CA VAL A 61 -12.32 -14.46 1.46
C VAL A 61 -12.13 -15.95 1.73
N GLY A 62 -13.15 -16.60 2.27
CA GLY A 62 -13.10 -18.03 2.56
C GLY A 62 -14.46 -18.68 2.51
N ASP A 63 -14.47 -19.98 2.31
CA ASP A 63 -15.67 -20.83 2.33
C ASP A 63 -15.58 -21.84 3.46
N ILE A 64 -16.63 -21.87 4.27
CA ILE A 64 -16.86 -22.93 5.26
C ILE A 64 -17.99 -23.80 4.72
N ILE A 65 -17.73 -25.09 4.58
CA ILE A 65 -18.72 -26.08 4.15
C ILE A 65 -18.95 -27.09 5.27
N GLY A 66 -20.15 -27.59 5.35
CA GLY A 66 -20.54 -28.54 6.41
C GLY A 66 -21.82 -29.30 6.10
N ASN A 67 -22.09 -30.27 6.94
CA ASN A 67 -23.26 -31.18 6.76
C ASN A 67 -24.56 -30.53 7.20
N ASP A 68 -24.56 -29.54 8.06
CA ASP A 68 -25.74 -28.85 8.55
C ASP A 68 -25.46 -27.38 8.90
N ASP A 69 -26.47 -26.54 8.81
CA ASP A 69 -26.39 -25.09 9.01
C ASP A 69 -26.06 -24.71 10.47
N ALA A 70 -26.41 -25.53 11.43
CA ALA A 70 -26.16 -25.24 12.85
C ALA A 70 -24.67 -25.37 13.16
N THR A 71 -24.03 -26.43 12.67
CA THR A 71 -22.58 -26.63 12.79
C THR A 71 -21.81 -25.54 12.04
N ILE A 72 -22.19 -25.23 10.81
CA ILE A 72 -21.58 -24.12 10.04
C ILE A 72 -21.70 -22.81 10.81
N SER A 73 -22.89 -22.48 11.33
CA SER A 73 -23.12 -21.24 12.07
C SER A 73 -22.27 -21.14 13.33
N LYS A 74 -22.08 -22.23 14.06
CA LYS A 74 -21.18 -22.27 15.23
C LYS A 74 -19.74 -21.87 14.84
N TYR A 75 -19.19 -22.46 13.79
CA TYR A 75 -17.82 -22.14 13.36
C TYR A 75 -17.70 -20.73 12.75
N ILE A 76 -18.72 -20.23 12.10
CA ILE A 76 -18.77 -18.82 11.69
C ILE A 76 -18.67 -17.88 12.87
N GLU A 77 -19.34 -18.18 14.00
CA GLU A 77 -19.25 -17.34 15.21
C GLU A 77 -17.84 -17.39 15.84
N GLU A 78 -17.15 -18.53 15.82
CA GLU A 78 -15.73 -18.59 16.23
C GLU A 78 -14.82 -17.78 15.32
N VAL A 79 -14.99 -17.88 14.00
CA VAL A 79 -14.26 -17.06 13.02
C VAL A 79 -14.50 -15.56 13.24
N LYS A 80 -15.73 -15.16 13.55
CA LYS A 80 -16.05 -13.76 13.90
C LYS A 80 -15.27 -13.27 15.12
N LYS A 81 -15.20 -14.09 16.18
CA LYS A 81 -14.44 -13.74 17.40
C LYS A 81 -12.96 -13.51 17.07
N ILE A 82 -12.38 -14.41 16.28
CA ILE A 82 -10.99 -14.29 15.84
C ILE A 82 -10.79 -12.99 14.99
N ALA A 83 -11.70 -12.72 14.08
CA ALA A 83 -11.63 -11.52 13.24
C ALA A 83 -11.71 -10.23 14.08
N ILE A 84 -12.66 -10.16 15.04
CA ILE A 84 -12.82 -9.00 15.92
C ILE A 84 -11.55 -8.80 16.77
N ALA A 85 -10.95 -9.87 17.32
CA ALA A 85 -9.71 -9.80 18.08
C ALA A 85 -8.54 -9.25 17.24
N GLY A 86 -8.52 -9.50 15.92
CA GLY A 86 -7.57 -8.97 14.96
C GLY A 86 -7.93 -7.59 14.36
N ASN A 87 -8.89 -6.86 14.96
CA ASN A 87 -9.41 -5.60 14.45
C ASN A 87 -10.09 -5.75 13.07
N GLY A 88 -10.82 -6.85 12.86
CA GLY A 88 -11.55 -7.12 11.63
C GLY A 88 -13.06 -7.10 11.80
N ASP A 89 -13.75 -6.94 10.66
CA ASP A 89 -15.20 -7.08 10.53
C ASP A 89 -15.52 -8.30 9.65
N THR A 90 -16.65 -8.96 9.93
CA THR A 90 -17.05 -10.20 9.25
C THR A 90 -18.35 -10.02 8.50
N PHE A 91 -18.36 -10.48 7.25
CA PHE A 91 -19.55 -10.47 6.37
C PHE A 91 -19.79 -11.88 5.86
N VAL A 92 -20.99 -12.39 6.12
CA VAL A 92 -21.37 -13.78 5.80
C VAL A 92 -22.30 -13.80 4.58
N ALA A 93 -21.86 -14.48 3.52
CA ALA A 93 -22.72 -14.77 2.38
C ALA A 93 -23.62 -15.97 2.71
N LYS A 94 -24.92 -15.74 2.76
CA LYS A 94 -25.93 -16.78 3.05
C LYS A 94 -26.59 -17.35 1.79
N THR A 95 -26.31 -16.76 0.62
CA THR A 95 -26.88 -17.21 -0.65
C THR A 95 -25.77 -17.44 -1.68
N PRO A 96 -25.99 -18.31 -2.67
CA PRO A 96 -25.03 -18.52 -3.76
C PRO A 96 -24.64 -17.23 -4.49
N GLU A 97 -25.58 -16.30 -4.67
CA GLU A 97 -25.37 -15.02 -5.35
C GLU A 97 -24.44 -14.12 -4.54
N ALA A 98 -24.67 -14.02 -3.22
CA ALA A 98 -23.80 -13.25 -2.33
C ALA A 98 -22.40 -13.86 -2.27
N ARG A 99 -22.27 -15.19 -2.21
CA ARG A 99 -20.99 -15.90 -2.29
C ARG A 99 -20.28 -15.58 -3.61
N HIS A 100 -20.99 -15.66 -4.74
CA HIS A 100 -20.41 -15.35 -6.05
C HIS A 100 -19.87 -13.92 -6.10
N GLN A 101 -20.55 -12.93 -5.53
CA GLN A 101 -20.10 -11.55 -5.48
C GLN A 101 -18.78 -11.42 -4.70
N TYR A 102 -18.60 -12.12 -3.58
CA TYR A 102 -17.35 -12.07 -2.80
C TYR A 102 -16.17 -12.68 -3.57
N TRP A 103 -16.40 -13.81 -4.25
CA TRP A 103 -15.36 -14.44 -5.07
C TRP A 103 -15.09 -13.69 -6.38
N ALA A 104 -16.06 -12.94 -6.90
CA ALA A 104 -15.85 -12.11 -8.09
C ALA A 104 -14.77 -11.02 -7.87
N GLU A 105 -14.64 -10.49 -6.66
CA GLU A 105 -13.57 -9.53 -6.33
C GLU A 105 -12.18 -10.16 -6.47
N ARG A 106 -12.04 -11.42 -6.08
CA ARG A 106 -10.79 -12.19 -6.22
C ARG A 106 -10.42 -12.44 -7.68
N SER A 107 -11.39 -12.59 -8.57
CA SER A 107 -11.14 -12.90 -9.99
C SER A 107 -10.63 -11.70 -10.81
N LYS A 108 -10.61 -10.49 -10.28
CA LYS A 108 -10.16 -9.26 -10.95
C LYS A 108 -8.64 -9.13 -11.07
N THR A 109 -7.90 -10.23 -11.12
CA THR A 109 -6.42 -10.23 -11.13
C THR A 109 -5.78 -9.45 -12.28
N SER A 110 -6.47 -9.32 -13.43
CA SER A 110 -6.02 -8.51 -14.56
C SER A 110 -6.01 -7.00 -14.27
N ALA A 111 -6.70 -6.55 -13.22
CA ALA A 111 -6.74 -5.14 -12.86
C ALA A 111 -5.37 -4.60 -12.42
N ILE A 112 -4.52 -5.43 -11.80
CA ILE A 112 -3.19 -5.03 -11.34
C ILE A 112 -2.34 -4.51 -12.51
N SER A 113 -2.34 -5.20 -13.64
CA SER A 113 -1.55 -4.80 -14.80
C SER A 113 -2.08 -3.53 -15.51
N LYS A 114 -3.36 -3.19 -15.30
CA LYS A 114 -3.98 -1.97 -15.85
C LYS A 114 -3.70 -0.71 -15.02
N HIS A 115 -3.55 -0.87 -13.71
CA HIS A 115 -3.45 0.25 -12.77
C HIS A 115 -2.05 0.44 -12.18
N THR A 116 -1.14 -0.49 -12.42
CA THR A 116 0.25 -0.40 -11.99
C THR A 116 1.17 -0.69 -13.16
N ASN A 117 2.24 0.07 -13.33
CA ASN A 117 3.33 -0.25 -14.28
C ASN A 117 4.25 -1.37 -13.73
N ALA A 118 3.79 -2.13 -12.75
CA ALA A 118 4.56 -3.19 -12.14
C ALA A 118 4.50 -4.46 -13.01
N PHE A 119 5.65 -5.08 -13.21
CA PHE A 119 5.70 -6.42 -13.75
C PHE A 119 5.12 -7.40 -12.73
N LYS A 120 4.18 -8.22 -13.18
CA LYS A 120 3.71 -9.35 -12.37
C LYS A 120 4.71 -10.49 -12.52
N LEU A 121 5.43 -10.79 -11.45
CA LEU A 121 6.19 -12.03 -11.34
C LEU A 121 5.23 -13.10 -10.80
N ASN A 122 5.00 -14.15 -11.58
CA ASN A 122 4.20 -15.30 -11.17
C ASN A 122 5.11 -16.35 -10.53
N GLU A 123 5.68 -16.03 -9.38
CA GLU A 123 6.42 -16.99 -8.57
C GLU A 123 5.61 -17.29 -7.31
N ASP A 124 5.27 -18.54 -7.13
CA ASP A 124 4.59 -19.01 -5.93
C ASP A 124 5.61 -19.13 -4.79
N VAL A 125 5.29 -18.52 -3.66
CA VAL A 125 6.12 -18.58 -2.44
C VAL A 125 5.33 -19.31 -1.37
N VAL A 126 5.94 -20.33 -0.77
CA VAL A 126 5.37 -21.06 0.36
C VAL A 126 5.90 -20.47 1.65
N ILE A 127 5.00 -19.97 2.48
CA ILE A 127 5.32 -19.32 3.76
C ILE A 127 4.52 -20.01 4.86
N PRO A 128 5.15 -20.35 6.00
CA PRO A 128 4.41 -20.82 7.17
C PRO A 128 3.36 -19.79 7.61
N LEU A 129 2.13 -20.24 7.91
CA LEU A 129 1.01 -19.35 8.21
C LEU A 129 1.26 -18.47 9.43
N ASP A 130 2.00 -18.94 10.42
CA ASP A 130 2.40 -18.16 11.59
C ASP A 130 3.38 -17.02 11.23
N LYS A 131 4.03 -17.07 10.07
CA LYS A 131 4.98 -16.07 9.57
C LYS A 131 4.40 -15.10 8.55
N ILE A 132 3.14 -15.27 8.16
CA ILE A 132 2.54 -14.46 7.08
C ILE A 132 2.51 -12.96 7.43
N GLY A 133 2.30 -12.61 8.70
CA GLY A 133 2.33 -11.21 9.17
C GLY A 133 3.71 -10.59 9.02
N GLU A 134 4.75 -11.26 9.54
CA GLU A 134 6.15 -10.82 9.41
C GLU A 134 6.58 -10.69 7.95
N TYR A 135 6.18 -11.63 7.11
CA TYR A 135 6.46 -11.61 5.69
C TYR A 135 5.81 -10.42 4.98
N THR A 136 4.53 -10.16 5.27
CA THR A 136 3.78 -9.05 4.67
C THR A 136 4.40 -7.70 5.04
N ASP A 137 4.73 -7.51 6.32
CA ASP A 137 5.38 -6.30 6.82
C ASP A 137 6.78 -6.11 6.19
N ALA A 138 7.55 -7.19 6.05
CA ALA A 138 8.86 -7.15 5.40
C ALA A 138 8.75 -6.79 3.91
N CYS A 139 7.78 -7.34 3.20
CA CYS A 139 7.50 -7.01 1.81
C CYS A 139 7.08 -5.54 1.65
N GLU A 140 6.23 -5.03 2.54
CA GLU A 140 5.83 -3.62 2.53
C GLU A 140 7.02 -2.70 2.73
N LEU A 141 7.84 -2.96 3.75
CA LEU A 141 9.05 -2.19 4.02
C LEU A 141 10.02 -2.21 2.84
N PHE A 142 10.26 -3.39 2.26
CA PHE A 142 11.12 -3.53 1.08
C PHE A 142 10.61 -2.68 -0.10
N ASN A 143 9.32 -2.74 -0.38
CA ASN A 143 8.70 -1.96 -1.45
C ASN A 143 8.81 -0.45 -1.21
N ILE A 144 8.63 0.01 0.04
CA ILE A 144 8.82 1.42 0.42
C ILE A 144 10.27 1.84 0.18
N CYS A 145 11.24 1.06 0.66
CA CYS A 145 12.66 1.33 0.45
C CYS A 145 13.02 1.44 -1.04
N CYS A 146 12.58 0.49 -1.85
CA CYS A 146 12.83 0.51 -3.29
C CYS A 146 12.19 1.73 -3.96
N SER A 147 10.95 2.05 -3.60
CA SER A 147 10.25 3.23 -4.15
C SER A 147 10.96 4.53 -3.84
N ILE A 148 11.45 4.70 -2.60
CA ILE A 148 12.18 5.90 -2.19
C ILE A 148 13.53 5.98 -2.91
N ARG A 149 14.28 4.89 -2.99
CA ARG A 149 15.56 4.86 -3.73
C ARG A 149 15.39 5.26 -5.19
N ASN A 150 14.36 4.71 -5.87
CA ASN A 150 14.04 5.10 -7.25
C ASN A 150 13.72 6.60 -7.36
N LYS A 151 12.99 7.18 -6.41
CA LYS A 151 12.71 8.62 -6.39
C LYS A 151 13.98 9.44 -6.21
N LEU A 152 14.88 9.03 -5.33
CA LEU A 152 16.18 9.69 -5.12
C LEU A 152 17.04 9.61 -6.38
N GLU A 153 17.10 8.47 -7.05
CA GLU A 153 17.80 8.32 -8.33
C GLU A 153 17.22 9.24 -9.41
N MET A 154 15.90 9.32 -9.51
CA MET A 154 15.24 10.25 -10.44
C MET A 154 15.56 11.70 -10.13
N LEU A 155 15.52 12.12 -8.86
CA LEU A 155 15.88 13.48 -8.44
C LEU A 155 17.33 13.81 -8.79
N ASN A 156 18.26 12.88 -8.55
CA ASN A 156 19.65 13.02 -8.90
C ASN A 156 19.87 13.11 -10.42
N ALA A 157 19.17 12.31 -11.20
CA ALA A 157 19.23 12.36 -12.66
C ALA A 157 18.72 13.71 -13.19
N VAL A 158 17.60 14.21 -12.66
CA VAL A 158 17.05 15.52 -13.02
C VAL A 158 18.00 16.65 -12.60
N ALA A 159 18.56 16.60 -11.39
CA ALA A 159 19.52 17.59 -10.92
C ALA A 159 20.79 17.63 -11.79
N THR A 160 21.27 16.46 -12.20
CA THR A 160 22.43 16.34 -13.12
C THR A 160 22.10 16.95 -14.49
N TYR A 161 20.93 16.65 -15.04
CA TYR A 161 20.47 17.24 -16.29
C TYR A 161 20.36 18.76 -16.22
N LEU A 162 19.77 19.29 -15.15
CA LEU A 162 19.61 20.74 -14.97
C LEU A 162 20.95 21.44 -14.65
N GLY A 163 21.94 20.73 -14.12
CA GLY A 163 23.31 21.23 -13.92
C GLY A 163 24.15 21.31 -15.21
N GLY A 164 23.66 20.69 -16.29
CA GLY A 164 24.31 20.68 -17.60
C GLY A 164 23.84 21.81 -18.54
N PRO A 165 24.29 21.82 -19.80
CA PRO A 165 23.84 22.79 -20.80
C PRO A 165 22.40 22.49 -21.22
N ILE A 166 21.46 23.34 -20.79
CA ILE A 166 20.04 23.21 -21.12
C ILE A 166 19.76 24.02 -22.39
N LYS A 167 19.12 23.40 -23.38
CA LYS A 167 18.59 24.05 -24.56
C LYS A 167 17.07 24.16 -24.45
N LEU A 168 16.54 25.36 -24.36
CA LEU A 168 15.11 25.60 -24.45
C LEU A 168 14.67 25.51 -25.92
N GLY A 169 13.58 24.79 -26.19
CA GLY A 169 13.03 24.70 -27.54
C GLY A 169 12.44 26.05 -28.01
N LYS A 170 12.19 26.16 -29.28
CA LYS A 170 11.67 27.38 -29.96
C LYS A 170 10.39 27.98 -29.38
N LEU A 171 9.63 27.22 -28.59
CA LEU A 171 8.38 27.67 -27.93
C LEU A 171 8.60 28.54 -26.68
N ALA A 172 9.81 28.54 -26.08
CA ALA A 172 10.07 29.27 -24.85
C ALA A 172 10.41 30.78 -25.04
N VAL A 173 10.55 31.24 -26.29
CA VAL A 173 11.19 32.52 -26.59
C VAL A 173 10.19 33.62 -26.93
N SER A 174 8.87 33.47 -26.86
CA SER A 174 8.09 34.44 -27.64
C SER A 174 6.95 35.20 -26.98
N SER A 175 6.48 34.89 -25.80
CA SER A 175 5.26 35.57 -25.33
C SER A 175 5.47 36.74 -24.35
N GLU A 176 6.64 36.82 -23.68
CA GLU A 176 6.87 37.82 -22.65
C GLU A 176 8.18 38.64 -22.78
N GLY A 177 8.90 38.51 -23.90
CA GLY A 177 10.10 39.31 -24.16
C GLY A 177 11.38 38.90 -23.45
N TYR A 178 11.36 37.78 -22.70
CA TYR A 178 12.55 37.25 -22.03
C TYR A 178 13.46 36.45 -22.97
N THR A 179 14.76 36.60 -22.79
CA THR A 179 15.74 35.73 -23.44
C THR A 179 15.84 34.38 -22.77
N GLU A 180 16.27 33.33 -23.50
CA GLU A 180 16.52 32.00 -22.95
C GLU A 180 17.45 32.04 -21.72
N LYS A 181 18.49 32.88 -21.78
CA LYS A 181 19.45 33.07 -20.70
C LYS A 181 18.83 33.68 -19.43
N GLU A 182 17.93 34.64 -19.60
CA GLU A 182 17.22 35.27 -18.47
C GLU A 182 16.24 34.30 -17.78
N LEU A 183 15.49 33.53 -18.58
CA LEU A 183 14.60 32.53 -18.05
C LEU A 183 15.34 31.43 -17.26
N LEU A 184 16.46 30.96 -17.81
CA LEU A 184 17.30 29.97 -17.13
C LEU A 184 17.92 30.55 -15.86
N ALA A 185 18.42 31.79 -15.89
CA ALA A 185 19.00 32.44 -14.73
C ALA A 185 18.02 32.59 -13.56
N GLN A 186 16.72 32.81 -13.86
CA GLN A 186 15.67 32.95 -12.83
C GLN A 186 15.13 31.60 -12.34
N LYS A 187 14.81 30.68 -13.25
CA LYS A 187 14.08 29.46 -12.92
C LYS A 187 14.98 28.30 -12.46
N LEU A 188 16.20 28.23 -12.99
CA LEU A 188 17.10 27.12 -12.70
C LEU A 188 17.52 27.05 -11.22
N PRO A 189 17.92 28.17 -10.54
CA PRO A 189 18.22 28.13 -9.11
C PRO A 189 17.05 27.68 -8.26
N LEU A 190 15.82 28.09 -8.62
CA LEU A 190 14.59 27.70 -7.93
C LEU A 190 14.31 26.21 -8.08
N ALA A 191 14.44 25.70 -9.32
CA ALA A 191 14.26 24.26 -9.60
C ALA A 191 15.31 23.43 -8.84
N MET A 192 16.56 23.84 -8.83
CA MET A 192 17.63 23.15 -8.09
C MET A 192 17.41 23.19 -6.56
N ALA A 193 16.92 24.30 -6.03
CA ALA A 193 16.60 24.41 -4.61
C ALA A 193 15.43 23.47 -4.24
N LEU A 194 14.38 23.40 -5.07
CA LEU A 194 13.25 22.50 -4.86
C LEU A 194 13.70 21.03 -4.93
N LEU A 195 14.51 20.66 -5.91
CA LEU A 195 15.05 19.29 -6.03
C LEU A 195 15.84 18.88 -4.78
N ARG A 196 16.69 19.78 -4.25
CA ARG A 196 17.44 19.51 -3.02
C ARG A 196 16.50 19.31 -1.83
N LYS A 197 15.51 20.21 -1.67
CA LYS A 197 14.52 20.09 -0.60
C LYS A 197 13.83 18.72 -0.64
N VAL A 198 13.31 18.34 -1.79
CA VAL A 198 12.60 17.07 -1.96
C VAL A 198 13.53 15.88 -1.78
N HIS A 199 14.78 15.98 -2.25
CA HIS A 199 15.80 14.95 -2.02
C HIS A 199 16.08 14.75 -0.53
N ASP A 200 16.34 15.83 0.21
CA ASP A 200 16.65 15.79 1.65
C ASP A 200 15.47 15.21 2.45
N GLU A 201 14.23 15.55 2.08
CA GLU A 201 13.02 14.98 2.68
C GLU A 201 12.90 13.45 2.44
N TRP A 202 13.11 12.99 1.20
CA TRP A 202 13.05 11.54 0.90
C TRP A 202 14.22 10.76 1.50
N GLU A 203 15.42 11.34 1.53
CA GLU A 203 16.58 10.74 2.19
C GLU A 203 16.34 10.62 3.70
N TYR A 204 15.76 11.65 4.33
CA TYR A 204 15.35 11.58 5.72
C TYR A 204 14.36 10.44 5.96
N VAL A 205 13.29 10.34 5.16
CA VAL A 205 12.30 9.26 5.30
C VAL A 205 12.95 7.89 5.17
N LEU A 206 13.83 7.69 4.16
CA LEU A 206 14.53 6.42 3.96
C LEU A 206 15.33 5.98 5.20
N ASN A 207 16.01 6.95 5.84
CA ASN A 207 16.88 6.69 7.00
C ASN A 207 16.10 6.54 8.32
N HIS A 208 14.78 6.87 8.35
CA HIS A 208 13.99 6.91 9.56
C HIS A 208 12.68 6.08 9.45
N LEU A 209 12.65 5.07 8.58
CA LEU A 209 11.46 4.22 8.38
C LEU A 209 11.01 3.46 9.63
N HIS A 210 11.89 3.27 10.61
CA HIS A 210 11.58 2.62 11.89
C HIS A 210 11.30 3.61 13.04
N THR A 211 11.37 4.91 12.75
CA THR A 211 11.08 5.94 13.76
C THR A 211 9.57 6.06 13.96
N PRO A 212 9.08 6.21 15.20
CA PRO A 212 7.66 6.43 15.46
C PRO A 212 7.09 7.58 14.62
N ALA A 213 5.91 7.38 14.04
CA ALA A 213 5.33 8.30 13.06
C ALA A 213 5.23 9.75 13.56
N LYS A 214 4.92 9.96 14.86
CA LYS A 214 4.86 11.30 15.45
C LYS A 214 6.21 12.01 15.43
N GLU A 215 7.28 11.32 15.85
CA GLU A 215 8.64 11.87 15.87
C GLU A 215 9.15 12.14 14.46
N ALA A 216 8.85 11.23 13.52
CA ALA A 216 9.20 11.38 12.12
C ALA A 216 8.51 12.59 11.47
N LEU A 217 7.22 12.82 11.75
CA LEU A 217 6.47 13.97 11.25
C LEU A 217 7.01 15.29 11.81
N GLU A 218 7.25 15.38 13.12
CA GLU A 218 7.83 16.59 13.74
C GLU A 218 9.21 16.93 13.15
N ALA A 219 10.04 15.92 12.89
CA ALA A 219 11.35 16.12 12.30
C ALA A 219 11.29 16.51 10.82
N LEU A 220 10.33 15.93 10.04
CA LEU A 220 10.09 16.32 8.65
C LEU A 220 9.60 17.77 8.53
N GLU A 221 8.69 18.21 9.42
CA GLU A 221 8.26 19.59 9.46
C GLU A 221 9.43 20.56 9.73
N GLN A 222 10.33 20.20 10.66
CA GLN A 222 11.51 20.99 10.94
C GLN A 222 12.49 21.01 9.76
N LEU A 223 12.66 19.88 9.07
CA LEU A 223 13.48 19.79 7.86
C LEU A 223 12.89 20.64 6.74
N GLY A 224 11.57 20.55 6.51
CA GLY A 224 10.86 21.37 5.55
C GLY A 224 11.05 22.87 5.79
N ARG A 225 10.87 23.34 7.02
CA ARG A 225 11.11 24.75 7.39
C ARG A 225 12.56 25.20 7.15
N ARG A 226 13.57 24.34 7.44
CA ARG A 226 14.97 24.63 7.14
C ARG A 226 15.23 24.72 5.62
N CYS A 227 14.61 23.85 4.85
CA CYS A 227 14.73 23.86 3.39
C CYS A 227 14.01 25.08 2.79
N GLU A 228 12.85 25.44 3.29
CA GLU A 228 12.09 26.65 2.88
C GLU A 228 12.87 27.95 3.15
N SER A 229 13.55 28.04 4.28
CA SER A 229 14.39 29.22 4.60
C SER A 229 15.58 29.42 3.63
N LYS A 230 15.93 28.40 2.84
CA LYS A 230 16.98 28.46 1.81
C LYS A 230 16.43 28.76 0.42
N LEU A 231 15.11 28.79 0.26
CA LEU A 231 14.46 29.17 -0.99
C LEU A 231 14.44 30.72 -1.09
N PRO A 232 14.60 31.28 -2.29
CA PRO A 232 14.44 32.72 -2.51
C PRO A 232 13.03 33.17 -2.11
N GLU A 233 12.92 34.36 -1.47
CA GLU A 233 11.67 34.90 -0.94
C GLU A 233 10.57 35.15 -2.01
N ASN A 234 10.85 34.95 -3.29
CA ASN A 234 9.96 35.24 -4.42
C ASN A 234 9.49 33.97 -5.16
N LEU A 235 9.15 32.91 -4.44
CA LEU A 235 8.48 31.74 -5.02
C LEU A 235 6.99 31.85 -4.95
#